data_19c431c1301cb3d75264a2d1b71ac9e2
#
_entry.id   19c431c1301cb3d75264a2d1b71ac9e2
#
_cell.length_a   1.000
_cell.length_b   1.000
_cell.length_c   1.000
_cell.angle_alpha   90.00
_cell.angle_beta   90.00
_cell.angle_gamma   90.00
#
_symmetry.space_group_name_H-M   'P 1'
#
loop_
_entity.id
_entity.type
_entity.pdbx_description
1 polymer ?
#
loop_
_entity_poly.entity_id
_entity_poly.type
_entity_poly.pdbx_seq_one_letter_code
_entity_poly.pdbx_strand_id
1 'polypeptide(L)'
;MMLFEGFTLNPESVIDAAKQETVALRDMRILRARRSERGWQLKYIALDDDYPIAAIERSLTRKLGEAVRMVNLHYDFDTAARLI
;
A
#
# COMPACT_ATOMS: atom_id res chain seq x y z
N MET A 1 -2.71 26.13 -1.73
CA MET A 1 -2.16 25.62 -2.97
C MET A 1 -2.36 24.12 -3.08
N MET A 2 -2.74 23.66 -4.21
CA MET A 2 -2.92 22.25 -4.46
C MET A 2 -1.63 21.63 -4.99
N LEU A 3 -0.93 20.90 -4.15
CA LEU A 3 0.30 20.24 -4.56
C LEU A 3 0.08 19.19 -5.63
N PHE A 4 -1.16 18.71 -5.69
CA PHE A 4 -1.51 17.62 -6.62
C PHE A 4 -2.31 18.09 -7.80
N GLU A 5 -2.43 19.41 -7.97
CA GLU A 5 -3.13 19.95 -9.13
C GLU A 5 -2.39 19.51 -10.40
N GLY A 6 -3.09 18.86 -11.29
CA GLY A 6 -2.48 18.29 -12.48
C GLY A 6 -1.75 16.98 -12.26
N PHE A 7 -1.70 16.52 -11.00
CA PHE A 7 -1.03 15.27 -10.66
C PHE A 7 -2.04 14.13 -10.69
N THR A 8 -1.73 13.10 -11.44
CA THR A 8 -2.57 11.91 -11.53
C THR A 8 -1.89 10.76 -10.80
N LEU A 9 -2.54 10.26 -9.75
CA LEU A 9 -2.06 9.07 -9.06
C LEU A 9 -2.27 7.86 -9.96
N ASN A 10 -1.25 7.04 -10.04
CA ASN A 10 -1.33 5.76 -10.72
C ASN A 10 -0.76 4.68 -9.79
N PRO A 11 -0.97 3.38 -10.13
CA PRO A 11 -0.49 2.32 -9.24
C PRO A 11 0.99 2.41 -8.91
N GLU A 12 1.82 2.80 -9.86
CA GLU A 12 3.26 2.91 -9.64
C GLU A 12 3.59 4.00 -8.62
N SER A 13 2.91 5.16 -8.70
CA SER A 13 3.11 6.25 -7.75
C SER A 13 2.75 5.81 -6.33
N VAL A 14 1.64 5.09 -6.20
CA VAL A 14 1.18 4.61 -4.90
C VAL A 14 2.14 3.56 -4.35
N ILE A 15 2.61 2.66 -5.19
CA ILE A 15 3.59 1.65 -4.78
C ILE A 15 4.89 2.32 -4.33
N ASP A 16 5.37 3.30 -5.07
CA ASP A 16 6.61 4.01 -4.72
C ASP A 16 6.47 4.72 -3.38
N ALA A 17 5.34 5.38 -3.14
CA ALA A 17 5.09 6.03 -1.86
C ALA A 17 5.08 5.01 -0.72
N ALA A 18 4.45 3.85 -0.95
CA ALA A 18 4.40 2.80 0.04
C ALA A 18 5.80 2.23 0.32
N LYS A 19 6.61 2.06 -0.71
CA LYS A 19 7.98 1.59 -0.53
C LYS A 19 8.81 2.55 0.31
N GLN A 20 8.62 3.83 0.12
CA GLN A 20 9.32 4.84 0.93
C GLN A 20 8.88 4.77 2.39
N GLU A 21 7.58 4.59 2.64
CA GLU A 21 7.08 4.47 4.01
C GLU A 21 7.56 3.21 4.71
N THR A 22 7.87 2.16 3.95
CA THR A 22 8.21 0.86 4.51
C THR A 22 9.68 0.51 4.33
N VAL A 23 10.52 1.47 4.00
CA VAL A 23 11.92 1.21 3.69
C VAL A 23 12.67 0.55 4.85
N ALA A 24 12.27 0.82 6.09
CA ALA A 24 12.89 0.23 7.28
C ALA A 24 12.36 -1.18 7.60
N LEU A 25 11.33 -1.63 6.90
CA LEU A 25 10.68 -2.90 7.17
C LEU A 25 11.18 -3.95 6.17
N ARG A 26 12.28 -4.61 6.52
CA ARG A 26 13.03 -5.46 5.60
C ARG A 26 12.23 -6.64 5.04
N ASP A 27 11.29 -7.15 5.83
CA ASP A 27 10.55 -8.36 5.46
C ASP A 27 9.23 -8.05 4.79
N MET A 28 9.00 -6.80 4.45
CA MET A 28 7.78 -6.39 3.77
C MET A 28 8.07 -6.13 2.28
N ARG A 29 7.20 -6.66 1.43
CA ARG A 29 7.24 -6.40 -0.02
C ARG A 29 5.89 -5.86 -0.46
N ILE A 30 5.91 -4.70 -1.08
CA ILE A 30 4.73 -4.14 -1.70
C ILE A 30 4.59 -4.76 -3.09
N LEU A 31 3.44 -5.38 -3.34
CA LEU A 31 3.24 -6.16 -4.56
C LEU A 31 2.41 -5.43 -5.61
N ARG A 32 1.31 -4.81 -5.18
CA ARG A 32 0.36 -4.26 -6.13
C ARG A 32 -0.46 -3.15 -5.50
N ALA A 33 -0.82 -2.16 -6.30
CA ALA A 33 -1.76 -1.12 -5.91
C ALA A 33 -2.90 -1.11 -6.90
N ARG A 34 -4.12 -0.99 -6.43
CA ARG A 34 -5.30 -0.95 -7.25
C ARG A 34 -6.26 0.12 -6.75
N ARG A 35 -6.76 0.93 -7.66
CA ARG A 35 -7.77 1.93 -7.33
C ARG A 35 -9.14 1.29 -7.25
N SER A 36 -9.92 1.67 -6.24
CA SER A 36 -11.31 1.28 -6.09
C SER A 36 -12.14 2.52 -5.79
N GLU A 37 -13.46 2.35 -5.70
CA GLU A 37 -14.35 3.44 -5.35
C GLU A 37 -14.05 4.03 -3.99
N ARG A 38 -13.42 3.26 -3.11
CA ARG A 38 -13.10 3.67 -1.75
C ARG A 38 -11.68 4.18 -1.57
N GLY A 39 -10.93 4.30 -2.66
CA GLY A 39 -9.55 4.72 -2.62
C GLY A 39 -8.63 3.66 -3.16
N TRP A 40 -7.45 3.54 -2.57
CA TRP A 40 -6.42 2.61 -3.03
C TRP A 40 -6.34 1.39 -2.12
N GLN A 41 -6.18 0.23 -2.73
CA GLN A 41 -5.87 -1.00 -2.03
C GLN A 41 -4.45 -1.41 -2.40
N LEU A 42 -3.61 -1.55 -1.37
CA LEU A 42 -2.23 -2.01 -1.52
C LEU A 42 -2.15 -3.44 -1.02
N LYS A 43 -1.67 -4.32 -1.88
CA LYS A 43 -1.39 -5.70 -1.48
C LYS A 43 0.09 -5.84 -1.21
N TYR A 44 0.42 -6.46 -0.11
CA TYR A 44 1.79 -6.66 0.32
C TYR A 44 1.95 -8.03 0.95
N ILE A 45 3.20 -8.45 1.12
CA ILE A 45 3.54 -9.64 1.87
C ILE A 45 4.49 -9.24 3.00
N ALA A 46 4.18 -9.66 4.21
CA ALA A 46 5.06 -9.52 5.36
C ALA A 46 4.90 -10.75 6.22
N LEU A 47 6.03 -11.30 6.65
CA LEU A 47 6.05 -12.52 7.47
C LEU A 47 5.71 -12.22 8.92
N ASP A 48 5.88 -10.98 9.33
CA ASP A 48 5.73 -10.56 10.71
C ASP A 48 4.48 -9.70 10.88
N ASP A 49 3.80 -9.85 12.02
CA ASP A 49 2.56 -9.13 12.33
C ASP A 49 2.80 -7.79 13.01
N ASP A 50 4.02 -7.55 13.46
CA ASP A 50 4.30 -6.43 14.36
C ASP A 50 4.48 -5.11 13.64
N TYR A 51 4.21 -5.05 12.35
CA TYR A 51 4.35 -3.82 11.60
C TYR A 51 3.18 -2.86 11.87
N PRO A 52 3.45 -1.57 11.98
CA PRO A 52 2.41 -0.58 12.27
C PRO A 52 1.59 -0.23 11.02
N ILE A 53 0.83 -1.20 10.53
CA ILE A 53 0.10 -1.07 9.28
C ILE A 53 -0.90 0.09 9.31
N ALA A 54 -1.64 0.23 10.41
CA ALA A 54 -2.61 1.32 10.51
C ALA A 54 -1.94 2.69 10.42
N ALA A 55 -0.76 2.83 11.02
CA ALA A 55 -0.01 4.09 10.95
C ALA A 55 0.51 4.35 9.53
N ILE A 56 0.95 3.30 8.84
CA ILE A 56 1.40 3.41 7.46
C ILE A 56 0.24 3.82 6.56
N GLU A 57 -0.93 3.19 6.74
CA GLU A 57 -2.13 3.54 5.98
C GLU A 57 -2.50 5.00 6.17
N ARG A 58 -2.47 5.47 7.41
CA ARG A 58 -2.78 6.88 7.70
C ARG A 58 -1.78 7.82 7.06
N SER A 59 -0.51 7.49 7.14
CA SER A 59 0.54 8.30 6.53
C SER A 59 0.38 8.39 5.02
N LEU A 60 0.13 7.26 4.37
CA LEU A 60 -0.08 7.22 2.93
C LEU A 60 -1.35 7.97 2.53
N THR A 61 -2.43 7.81 3.29
CA THR A 61 -3.67 8.53 3.03
C THR A 61 -3.44 10.04 3.06
N ARG A 62 -2.67 10.49 4.05
CA ARG A 62 -2.35 11.90 4.17
C ARG A 62 -1.49 12.39 3.01
N LYS A 63 -0.48 11.62 2.64
CA LYS A 63 0.44 12.02 1.56
C LYS A 63 -0.23 12.03 0.20
N LEU A 64 -1.07 11.06 -0.06
CA LEU A 64 -1.67 10.89 -1.38
C LEU A 64 -2.99 11.62 -1.54
N GLY A 65 -3.62 12.01 -0.43
CA GLY A 65 -4.91 12.68 -0.46
C GLY A 65 -6.07 11.77 -0.78
N GLU A 66 -5.85 10.45 -0.79
CA GLU A 66 -6.89 9.45 -1.01
C GLU A 66 -6.70 8.33 0.00
N ALA A 67 -7.79 7.71 0.40
CA ALA A 67 -7.73 6.62 1.37
C ALA A 67 -6.88 5.47 0.84
N VAL A 68 -6.06 4.90 1.71
CA VAL A 68 -5.20 3.77 1.37
C VAL A 68 -5.44 2.65 2.37
N ARG A 69 -5.68 1.46 1.86
CA ARG A 69 -5.88 0.26 2.64
C ARG A 69 -4.83 -0.77 2.26
N MET A 70 -4.23 -1.39 3.26
CA MET A 70 -3.18 -2.38 3.03
C MET A 70 -3.67 -3.78 3.43
N VAL A 71 -3.43 -4.75 2.56
CA VAL A 71 -3.85 -6.14 2.75
C VAL A 71 -2.62 -7.02 2.67
N ASN A 72 -2.40 -7.79 3.74
CA ASN A 72 -1.27 -8.73 3.80
C ASN A 72 -1.69 -10.07 3.21
N LEU A 73 -1.12 -10.41 2.07
CA LEU A 73 -1.43 -11.66 1.40
C LEU A 73 -0.86 -12.89 2.11
N HIS A 74 0.05 -12.68 3.04
CA HIS A 74 0.60 -13.80 3.80
C HIS A 74 -0.48 -14.54 4.60
N TYR A 75 -1.50 -13.80 5.06
CA TYR A 75 -2.60 -14.39 5.82
C TYR A 75 -3.66 -15.01 4.94
N ASP A 76 -3.58 -14.82 3.64
CA ASP A 76 -4.50 -15.42 2.70
C ASP A 76 -3.71 -16.27 1.73
N PHE A 77 -3.13 -17.33 2.29
CA PHE A 77 -2.22 -18.19 1.55
C PHE A 77 -2.86 -18.79 0.30
N ASP A 78 -4.12 -19.22 0.40
CA ASP A 78 -4.81 -19.80 -0.74
C ASP A 78 -4.96 -18.81 -1.88
N THR A 79 -5.36 -17.57 -1.54
CA THR A 79 -5.48 -16.52 -2.54
C THR A 79 -4.13 -16.16 -3.13
N ALA A 80 -3.11 -16.04 -2.29
CA ALA A 80 -1.76 -15.74 -2.75
C ALA A 80 -1.25 -16.84 -3.68
N ALA A 81 -1.50 -18.10 -3.34
CA ALA A 81 -1.07 -19.23 -4.15
C ALA A 81 -1.74 -19.23 -5.52
N ARG A 82 -2.99 -18.81 -5.59
CA ARG A 82 -3.71 -18.75 -6.86
C ARG A 82 -3.22 -17.62 -7.77
N LEU A 83 -2.57 -16.63 -7.22
CA LEU A 83 -2.06 -15.49 -7.99
C LEU A 83 -0.68 -15.78 -8.62
N ILE A 84 -0.08 -16.88 -8.25
CA ILE A 84 1.22 -17.28 -8.79
C ILE A 84 1.01 -18.10 -10.10
#